data_affd009c58d63185c6d21600c9fba825
#
_entry.id   affd009c58d63185c6d21600c9fba825
#
_cell.length_a   1.000
_cell.length_b   1.000
_cell.length_c   1.000
_cell.angle_alpha   90.00
_cell.angle_beta   90.00
_cell.angle_gamma   90.00
#
_symmetry.space_group_name_H-M   'P 1'
#
loop_
_entity.id
_entity.type
_entity.pdbx_description
1 polymer ?
#
loop_
_entity_poly.entity_id
_entity_poly.type
_entity_poly.pdbx_seq_one_letter_code
_entity_poly.pdbx_strand_id
1 'polypeptide(L)'
;MIGLVVMVSVALAASVMAQSAIKEECVALCKAAAKFINEKGLDAGMAEIGNKEGKFVTKNTYVFLMDLDGNRLAHPFPGPTSPQFRKVIDIKDTTGKLYVREYIEVAKTKGEGWTEYMYPTPEELKKPTLMEDKESSKKISYVYRVPGKDLMVIAGYFE
;
A
#
# COMPACT_ATOMS: atom_id res chain seq x y z
N MET A 1 -6.95 -43.28 3.96
CA MET A 1 -6.52 -42.11 4.78
C MET A 1 -5.29 -41.35 4.25
N ILE A 2 -4.57 -41.85 3.26
CA ILE A 2 -3.35 -41.20 2.72
C ILE A 2 -3.66 -40.04 1.75
N GLY A 3 -4.82 -40.05 1.06
CA GLY A 3 -5.15 -39.01 0.06
C GLY A 3 -5.51 -37.64 0.60
N LEU A 4 -6.01 -37.53 1.84
CA LEU A 4 -6.44 -36.25 2.42
C LEU A 4 -5.26 -35.36 2.89
N VAL A 5 -4.18 -35.98 3.34
CA VAL A 5 -2.99 -35.27 3.83
C VAL A 5 -2.20 -34.64 2.69
N VAL A 6 -2.17 -35.27 1.52
CA VAL A 6 -1.46 -34.75 0.32
C VAL A 6 -2.18 -33.54 -0.26
N MET A 7 -3.51 -33.51 -0.28
CA MET A 7 -4.27 -32.36 -0.79
C MET A 7 -4.10 -31.09 0.07
N VAL A 8 -4.04 -31.23 1.39
CA VAL A 8 -3.85 -30.09 2.30
C VAL A 8 -2.45 -29.49 2.15
N SER A 9 -1.42 -30.28 1.96
CA SER A 9 -0.05 -29.80 1.79
C SER A 9 0.18 -29.08 0.45
N VAL A 10 -0.46 -29.50 -0.62
CA VAL A 10 -0.38 -28.82 -1.93
C VAL A 10 -1.10 -27.47 -1.91
N ALA A 11 -2.28 -27.38 -1.28
CA ALA A 11 -3.02 -26.13 -1.17
C ALA A 11 -2.27 -25.08 -0.32
N LEU A 12 -1.63 -25.50 0.78
CA LEU A 12 -0.84 -24.62 1.62
C LEU A 12 0.40 -24.08 0.89
N ALA A 13 1.09 -24.94 0.14
CA ALA A 13 2.26 -24.51 -0.64
C ALA A 13 1.89 -23.50 -1.74
N ALA A 14 0.77 -23.72 -2.45
CA ALA A 14 0.27 -22.79 -3.47
C ALA A 14 -0.09 -21.41 -2.87
N SER A 15 -0.71 -21.37 -1.70
CA SER A 15 -1.06 -20.13 -1.00
C SER A 15 0.19 -19.34 -0.58
N VAL A 16 1.20 -20.00 -0.05
CA VAL A 16 2.48 -19.37 0.35
C VAL A 16 3.21 -18.81 -0.87
N MET A 17 3.23 -19.53 -1.99
CA MET A 17 3.85 -19.05 -3.23
C MET A 17 3.11 -17.84 -3.82
N ALA A 18 1.79 -17.82 -3.80
CA ALA A 18 1.00 -16.69 -4.25
C ALA A 18 1.26 -15.44 -3.40
N GLN A 19 1.34 -15.59 -2.08
CA GLN A 19 1.64 -14.48 -1.17
C GLN A 19 3.08 -13.94 -1.36
N SER A 20 4.06 -14.82 -1.62
CA SER A 20 5.42 -14.41 -1.96
C SER A 20 5.46 -13.58 -3.24
N ALA A 21 4.76 -14.00 -4.29
CA ALA A 21 4.69 -13.29 -5.56
C ALA A 21 4.08 -11.88 -5.41
N ILE A 22 3.02 -11.71 -4.60
CA ILE A 22 2.43 -10.40 -4.35
C ILE A 22 3.39 -9.50 -3.55
N LYS A 23 4.13 -10.02 -2.59
CA LYS A 23 5.17 -9.28 -1.88
C LYS A 23 6.26 -8.75 -2.82
N GLU A 24 6.76 -9.62 -3.69
CA GLU A 24 7.76 -9.23 -4.70
C GLU A 24 7.22 -8.16 -5.65
N GLU A 25 5.95 -8.26 -6.06
CA GLU A 25 5.28 -7.25 -6.88
C GLU A 25 5.21 -5.89 -6.17
N CYS A 26 4.82 -5.84 -4.88
CA CYS A 26 4.80 -4.60 -4.10
C CYS A 26 6.18 -3.94 -4.04
N VAL A 27 7.24 -4.71 -3.78
CA VAL A 27 8.62 -4.22 -3.74
C VAL A 27 9.04 -3.66 -5.10
N ALA A 28 8.80 -4.41 -6.18
CA ALA A 28 9.17 -4.02 -7.54
C ALA A 28 8.46 -2.73 -7.97
N LEU A 29 7.16 -2.62 -7.72
CA LEU A 29 6.37 -1.44 -8.04
C LEU A 29 6.83 -0.20 -7.27
N CYS A 30 7.10 -0.31 -5.96
CA CYS A 30 7.60 0.81 -5.17
C CYS A 30 8.97 1.28 -5.68
N LYS A 31 9.90 0.38 -5.96
CA LYS A 31 11.22 0.73 -6.50
C LYS A 31 11.11 1.38 -7.90
N ALA A 32 10.24 0.86 -8.75
CA ALA A 32 9.96 1.45 -10.06
C ALA A 32 9.34 2.85 -9.97
N ALA A 33 8.39 3.06 -9.05
CA ALA A 33 7.76 4.36 -8.81
C ALA A 33 8.76 5.39 -8.28
N ALA A 34 9.61 5.01 -7.32
CA ALA A 34 10.66 5.87 -6.80
C ALA A 34 11.68 6.26 -7.86
N LYS A 35 12.11 5.30 -8.70
CA LYS A 35 12.96 5.56 -9.86
C LYS A 35 12.31 6.55 -10.82
N PHE A 36 11.03 6.35 -11.16
CA PHE A 36 10.28 7.24 -12.04
C PHE A 36 10.20 8.67 -11.50
N ILE A 37 9.94 8.84 -10.20
CA ILE A 37 9.94 10.16 -9.54
C ILE A 37 11.33 10.83 -9.67
N ASN A 38 12.40 10.08 -9.48
CA ASN A 38 13.75 10.61 -9.59
C ASN A 38 14.14 11.00 -11.02
N GLU A 39 13.67 10.27 -12.03
CA GLU A 39 13.96 10.53 -13.44
C GLU A 39 13.05 11.60 -14.07
N LYS A 40 11.77 11.66 -13.70
CA LYS A 40 10.74 12.49 -14.34
C LYS A 40 10.27 13.67 -13.50
N GLY A 41 10.65 13.72 -12.23
CA GLY A 41 10.23 14.75 -11.27
C GLY A 41 8.96 14.41 -10.51
N LEU A 42 8.69 15.19 -9.46
CA LEU A 42 7.57 14.95 -8.54
C LEU A 42 6.21 15.09 -9.23
N ASP A 43 6.01 16.11 -10.05
CA ASP A 43 4.72 16.37 -10.70
C ASP A 43 4.32 15.22 -11.65
N ALA A 44 5.27 14.72 -12.44
CA ALA A 44 5.06 13.55 -13.29
C ALA A 44 4.80 12.29 -12.46
N GLY A 45 5.52 12.13 -11.33
CA GLY A 45 5.31 11.05 -10.37
C GLY A 45 3.91 11.06 -9.76
N MET A 46 3.44 12.22 -9.31
CA MET A 46 2.09 12.38 -8.76
C MET A 46 1.00 12.09 -9.80
N ALA A 47 1.17 12.58 -11.02
CA ALA A 47 0.21 12.34 -12.11
C ALA A 47 0.10 10.85 -12.45
N GLU A 48 1.23 10.15 -12.58
CA GLU A 48 1.27 8.73 -12.94
C GLU A 48 0.76 7.83 -11.79
N ILE A 49 1.16 8.11 -10.54
CA ILE A 49 0.72 7.35 -9.37
C ILE A 49 -0.77 7.61 -9.07
N GLY A 50 -1.27 8.82 -9.35
CA GLY A 50 -2.69 9.17 -9.20
C GLY A 50 -3.60 8.59 -10.29
N ASN A 51 -3.04 8.04 -11.35
CA ASN A 51 -3.79 7.48 -12.46
C ASN A 51 -4.19 6.02 -12.16
N LYS A 52 -5.51 5.77 -12.01
CA LYS A 52 -6.04 4.42 -11.76
C LYS A 52 -5.78 3.41 -12.89
N GLU A 53 -5.55 3.91 -14.11
CA GLU A 53 -5.19 3.11 -15.29
C GLU A 53 -3.66 3.17 -15.57
N GLY A 54 -2.90 3.74 -14.63
CA GLY A 54 -1.45 3.93 -14.77
C GLY A 54 -0.66 2.66 -14.50
N LYS A 55 0.62 2.70 -14.85
CA LYS A 55 1.53 1.54 -14.74
C LYS A 55 1.86 1.11 -13.30
N PHE A 56 1.49 1.93 -12.30
CA PHE A 56 1.68 1.61 -10.88
C PHE A 56 0.43 1.04 -10.22
N VAL A 57 -0.57 0.63 -11.03
CA VAL A 57 -1.75 -0.12 -10.59
C VAL A 57 -1.75 -1.47 -11.31
N THR A 58 -1.90 -2.53 -10.55
CA THR A 58 -2.01 -3.91 -11.05
C THR A 58 -3.30 -4.55 -10.56
N LYS A 59 -3.51 -5.80 -10.93
CA LYS A 59 -4.64 -6.60 -10.44
C LYS A 59 -4.59 -6.81 -8.91
N ASN A 60 -3.39 -6.87 -8.33
CA ASN A 60 -3.19 -7.32 -6.96
C ASN A 60 -2.87 -6.16 -6.00
N THR A 61 -2.31 -5.07 -6.51
CA THR A 61 -1.82 -3.96 -5.69
C THR A 61 -1.72 -2.65 -6.47
N TYR A 62 -1.47 -1.57 -5.77
CA TYR A 62 -1.21 -0.25 -6.33
C TYR A 62 -0.22 0.52 -5.46
N VAL A 63 0.47 1.47 -6.08
CA VAL A 63 1.35 2.40 -5.37
C VAL A 63 0.60 3.68 -5.01
N PHE A 64 0.87 4.23 -3.84
CA PHE A 64 0.52 5.60 -3.47
C PHE A 64 1.74 6.34 -2.94
N LEU A 65 1.69 7.67 -2.98
CA LEU A 65 2.80 8.57 -2.65
C LEU A 65 2.46 9.43 -1.45
N MET A 66 3.41 9.52 -0.53
CA MET A 66 3.34 10.40 0.65
C MET A 66 4.67 11.14 0.85
N ASP A 67 4.61 12.28 1.52
CA ASP A 67 5.81 12.91 2.10
C ASP A 67 6.09 12.40 3.52
N LEU A 68 7.25 12.76 4.07
CA LEU A 68 7.65 12.38 5.42
C LEU A 68 7.02 13.23 6.53
N ASP A 69 6.16 14.20 6.17
CA ASP A 69 5.34 14.98 7.09
C ASP A 69 3.92 14.40 7.24
N GLY A 70 3.64 13.30 6.53
CA GLY A 70 2.37 12.58 6.58
C GLY A 70 1.29 13.17 5.70
N ASN A 71 1.64 13.89 4.64
CA ASN A 71 0.70 14.30 3.61
C ASN A 71 0.63 13.23 2.51
N ARG A 72 -0.58 12.85 2.14
CA ARG A 72 -0.81 12.00 0.97
C ARG A 72 -0.78 12.87 -0.28
N LEU A 73 0.18 12.64 -1.16
CA LEU A 73 0.42 13.46 -2.36
C LEU A 73 -0.26 12.89 -3.61
N ALA A 74 -0.28 11.57 -3.75
CA ALA A 74 -0.98 10.90 -4.85
C ALA A 74 -1.51 9.53 -4.43
N HIS A 75 -2.70 9.17 -4.94
CA HIS A 75 -3.32 7.88 -4.70
C HIS A 75 -4.25 7.56 -5.87
N PRO A 76 -4.21 6.36 -6.48
CA PRO A 76 -5.03 6.04 -7.66
C PRO A 76 -6.52 5.93 -7.34
N PHE A 77 -6.87 5.66 -6.09
CA PHE A 77 -8.25 5.53 -5.62
C PHE A 77 -8.52 6.49 -4.45
N PRO A 78 -8.54 7.82 -4.69
CA PRO A 78 -8.93 8.77 -3.66
C PRO A 78 -10.40 8.53 -3.30
N GLY A 79 -10.72 8.50 -2.01
CA GLY A 79 -12.10 8.45 -1.57
C GLY A 79 -12.85 9.69 -2.04
N PRO A 80 -14.18 9.60 -2.28
CA PRO A 80 -14.98 10.69 -2.85
C PRO A 80 -14.95 12.00 -2.05
N THR A 81 -14.57 11.95 -0.78
CA THR A 81 -14.48 13.11 0.12
C THR A 81 -13.06 13.50 0.49
N SER A 82 -12.04 12.85 -0.08
CA SER A 82 -10.64 13.09 0.30
C SER A 82 -9.98 14.02 -0.69
N PRO A 83 -9.56 15.23 -0.29
CA PRO A 83 -8.61 16.01 -1.07
C PRO A 83 -7.39 15.14 -1.38
N GLN A 84 -6.86 15.24 -2.60
CA GLN A 84 -5.69 14.50 -3.04
C GLN A 84 -4.51 14.74 -2.07
N PHE A 85 -4.37 15.98 -1.62
CA PHE A 85 -3.39 16.41 -0.63
C PHE A 85 -4.03 16.47 0.76
N ARG A 86 -3.96 15.36 1.51
CA ARG A 86 -4.51 15.29 2.86
C ARG A 86 -3.43 14.89 3.86
N LYS A 87 -3.32 15.66 4.93
CA LYS A 87 -2.52 15.27 6.09
C LYS A 87 -3.22 14.12 6.81
N VAL A 88 -2.57 12.97 6.85
CA VAL A 88 -3.14 11.72 7.38
C VAL A 88 -2.28 11.08 8.48
N ILE A 89 -1.32 11.86 9.01
CA ILE A 89 -0.34 11.38 10.00
C ILE A 89 -0.97 10.81 11.28
N ASP A 90 -2.14 11.34 11.67
CA ASP A 90 -2.81 10.98 12.92
C ASP A 90 -3.99 10.01 12.72
N ILE A 91 -4.17 9.48 11.49
CA ILE A 91 -5.19 8.47 11.24
C ILE A 91 -4.83 7.18 11.97
N LYS A 92 -5.82 6.66 12.69
CA LYS A 92 -5.75 5.36 13.35
C LYS A 92 -6.53 4.33 12.57
N ASP A 93 -6.06 3.10 12.60
CA ASP A 93 -6.86 1.96 12.19
C ASP A 93 -7.87 1.55 13.28
N THR A 94 -8.67 0.51 13.03
CA THR A 94 -9.69 0.01 13.96
C THR A 94 -9.11 -0.57 15.27
N THR A 95 -7.81 -0.82 15.32
CA THR A 95 -7.10 -1.25 16.52
C THR A 95 -6.48 -0.09 17.32
N GLY A 96 -6.57 1.15 16.78
CA GLY A 96 -5.97 2.34 17.34
C GLY A 96 -4.53 2.59 16.88
N LYS A 97 -4.01 1.81 15.94
CA LYS A 97 -2.64 1.91 15.42
C LYS A 97 -2.50 3.14 14.52
N LEU A 98 -1.50 3.97 14.78
CA LEU A 98 -1.10 5.13 13.96
C LEU A 98 -0.19 4.66 12.81
N TYR A 99 -0.75 3.93 11.85
CA TYR A 99 0.00 3.23 10.80
C TYR A 99 0.78 4.17 9.86
N VAL A 100 0.32 5.42 9.66
CA VAL A 100 1.07 6.40 8.86
C VAL A 100 2.36 6.84 9.57
N ARG A 101 2.34 6.97 10.89
CA ARG A 101 3.56 7.26 11.67
C ARG A 101 4.57 6.13 11.56
N GLU A 102 4.10 4.88 11.52
CA GLU A 102 4.97 3.72 11.29
C GLU A 102 5.60 3.74 9.89
N TYR A 103 4.87 4.13 8.84
CA TYR A 103 5.44 4.33 7.51
C TYR A 103 6.59 5.32 7.53
N ILE A 104 6.38 6.48 8.17
CA ILE A 104 7.38 7.55 8.28
C ILE A 104 8.60 7.06 9.06
N GLU A 105 8.40 6.33 10.15
CA GLU A 105 9.50 5.75 10.93
C GLU A 105 10.32 4.77 10.10
N VAL A 106 9.67 3.83 9.40
CA VAL A 106 10.35 2.89 8.50
C VAL A 106 11.14 3.63 7.43
N ALA A 107 10.53 4.62 6.77
CA ALA A 107 11.18 5.38 5.72
C ALA A 107 12.38 6.20 6.24
N LYS A 108 12.29 6.78 7.44
CA LYS A 108 13.36 7.60 8.04
C LYS A 108 14.51 6.76 8.61
N THR A 109 14.21 5.62 9.24
CA THR A 109 15.22 4.84 9.99
C THR A 109 15.86 3.73 9.16
N LYS A 110 15.08 3.07 8.31
CA LYS A 110 15.50 1.89 7.53
C LYS A 110 15.56 2.16 6.03
N GLY A 111 14.87 3.19 5.55
CA GLY A 111 14.70 3.48 4.13
C GLY A 111 13.64 2.60 3.44
N GLU A 112 13.48 1.36 3.88
CA GLU A 112 12.45 0.43 3.38
C GLU A 112 12.03 -0.59 4.43
N GLY A 113 10.83 -1.15 4.29
CA GLY A 113 10.34 -2.20 5.20
C GLY A 113 8.85 -2.47 5.06
N TRP A 114 8.39 -3.45 5.82
CA TRP A 114 7.00 -3.90 5.84
C TRP A 114 6.31 -3.41 7.10
N THR A 115 5.04 -3.05 6.94
CA THR A 115 4.12 -2.70 8.04
C THR A 115 2.80 -3.43 7.85
N GLU A 116 2.04 -3.59 8.92
CA GLU A 116 0.70 -4.19 8.86
C GLU A 116 -0.29 -3.37 9.70
N TYR A 117 -1.52 -3.26 9.22
CA TYR A 117 -2.59 -2.52 9.87
C TYR A 117 -3.95 -2.96 9.33
N MET A 118 -5.02 -2.55 10.00
CA MET A 118 -6.39 -2.84 9.58
C MET A 118 -6.89 -1.73 8.65
N TYR A 119 -7.40 -2.10 7.47
CA TYR A 119 -7.92 -1.14 6.49
C TYR A 119 -9.08 -1.74 5.70
N PRO A 120 -10.08 -0.95 5.29
CA PRO A 120 -11.14 -1.45 4.42
C PRO A 120 -10.62 -1.90 3.06
N THR A 121 -11.11 -3.03 2.56
CA THR A 121 -10.79 -3.50 1.21
C THR A 121 -11.32 -2.54 0.14
N PRO A 122 -10.82 -2.59 -1.11
CA PRO A 122 -11.36 -1.79 -2.21
C PRO A 122 -12.85 -1.97 -2.42
N GLU A 123 -13.38 -3.17 -2.21
CA GLU A 123 -14.80 -3.48 -2.29
C GLU A 123 -15.58 -2.79 -1.17
N GLU A 124 -15.06 -2.84 0.05
CA GLU A 124 -15.65 -2.18 1.19
C GLU A 124 -15.64 -0.65 1.05
N LEU A 125 -14.57 -0.09 0.45
CA LEU A 125 -14.49 1.35 0.18
C LEU A 125 -15.52 1.86 -0.83
N LYS A 126 -16.05 1.00 -1.70
CA LYS A 126 -17.13 1.35 -2.65
C LYS A 126 -18.52 1.44 -2.02
N LYS A 127 -18.72 0.84 -0.85
CA LYS A 127 -20.02 0.89 -0.16
C LYS A 127 -20.33 2.32 0.31
N PRO A 128 -21.58 2.78 0.21
CA PRO A 128 -21.98 4.15 0.60
C PRO A 128 -22.16 4.28 2.13
N THR A 129 -21.31 3.67 2.92
CA THR A 129 -21.28 3.73 4.38
C THR A 129 -20.20 4.70 4.85
N LEU A 130 -20.33 5.19 6.09
CA LEU A 130 -19.29 6.01 6.70
C LEU A 130 -18.00 5.21 6.85
N MET A 131 -16.87 5.88 6.88
CA MET A 131 -15.57 5.21 6.96
C MET A 131 -15.40 4.39 8.24
N GLU A 132 -15.98 4.87 9.34
CA GLU A 132 -15.99 4.23 10.66
C GLU A 132 -16.82 2.95 10.72
N ASP A 133 -17.82 2.81 9.83
CA ASP A 133 -18.73 1.66 9.75
C ASP A 133 -18.23 0.59 8.75
N LYS A 134 -17.08 0.83 8.08
CA LYS A 134 -16.53 -0.11 7.10
C LYS A 134 -15.80 -1.26 7.77
N GLU A 135 -16.08 -2.47 7.27
CA GLU A 135 -15.32 -3.64 7.68
C GLU A 135 -13.87 -3.52 7.24
N SER A 136 -12.95 -3.79 8.15
CA SER A 136 -11.51 -3.73 7.89
C SER A 136 -10.89 -5.12 7.88
N SER A 137 -10.01 -5.34 6.92
CA SER A 137 -9.17 -6.53 6.80
C SER A 137 -7.71 -6.16 7.06
N LYS A 138 -6.91 -7.14 7.41
CA LYS A 138 -5.48 -6.95 7.60
C LYS A 138 -4.83 -6.59 6.27
N LYS A 139 -4.17 -5.44 6.23
CA LYS A 139 -3.37 -4.98 5.09
C LYS A 139 -1.90 -5.02 5.44
N ILE A 140 -1.11 -5.61 4.56
CA ILE A 140 0.35 -5.66 4.64
C ILE A 140 0.90 -4.74 3.56
N SER A 141 1.72 -3.77 3.97
CA SER A 141 2.23 -2.73 3.06
C SER A 141 3.75 -2.63 3.13
N TYR A 142 4.37 -2.56 1.97
CA TYR A 142 5.78 -2.24 1.80
C TYR A 142 5.94 -0.74 1.64
N VAL A 143 6.84 -0.18 2.44
CA VAL A 143 7.23 1.24 2.43
C VAL A 143 8.61 1.35 1.82
N TYR A 144 8.80 2.27 0.90
CA TYR A 144 10.09 2.56 0.28
C TYR A 144 10.33 4.06 0.19
N ARG A 145 11.37 4.55 0.86
CA ARG A 145 11.78 5.96 0.77
C ARG A 145 12.35 6.23 -0.62
N VAL A 146 11.90 7.29 -1.26
CA VAL A 146 12.47 7.73 -2.53
C VAL A 146 13.90 8.24 -2.28
N PRO A 147 14.93 7.62 -2.90
CA PRO A 147 16.32 8.00 -2.63
C PRO A 147 16.58 9.49 -2.84
N GLY A 148 17.18 10.14 -1.83
CA GLY A 148 17.53 11.56 -1.88
C GLY A 148 16.36 12.54 -1.71
N LYS A 149 15.16 12.06 -1.32
CA LYS A 149 13.97 12.90 -1.15
C LYS A 149 13.26 12.62 0.18
N ASP A 150 12.50 13.61 0.66
CA ASP A 150 11.60 13.46 1.80
C ASP A 150 10.22 12.94 1.36
N LEU A 151 10.25 11.89 0.55
CA LEU A 151 9.11 11.20 -0.05
C LEU A 151 9.20 9.69 0.21
N MET A 152 8.05 9.05 0.29
CA MET A 152 7.92 7.60 0.34
C MET A 152 6.80 7.11 -0.58
N VAL A 153 7.01 5.98 -1.20
CA VAL A 153 6.03 5.24 -1.98
C VAL A 153 5.66 3.96 -1.25
N ILE A 154 4.39 3.63 -1.26
CA ILE A 154 3.82 2.50 -0.51
C ILE A 154 2.96 1.66 -1.43
N ALA A 155 3.12 0.34 -1.36
CA ALA A 155 2.23 -0.64 -1.99
C ALA A 155 1.90 -1.76 -1.02
N GLY A 156 0.69 -2.31 -1.09
CA GLY A 156 0.28 -3.35 -0.16
C GLY A 156 -0.86 -4.21 -0.66
N TYR A 157 -1.09 -5.31 0.04
CA TYR A 157 -2.14 -6.29 -0.24
C TYR A 157 -2.90 -6.64 1.03
N PHE A 158 -4.04 -7.29 0.87
CA PHE A 158 -4.89 -7.78 1.98
C PHE A 158 -4.69 -9.28 2.20
N GLU A 159 -4.69 -9.68 3.46
CA GLU A 159 -4.81 -11.09 3.89
C GLU A 159 -6.25 -11.48 4.13
#